data_fe1f3fb4d0a4794be1336fad2ad90c75
#
_entry.id   fe1f3fb4d0a4794be1336fad2ad90c75
#
_cell.length_a   1.000
_cell.length_b   1.000
_cell.length_c   1.000
_cell.angle_alpha   90.00
_cell.angle_beta   90.00
_cell.angle_gamma   90.00
#
_symmetry.space_group_name_H-M   'P 1'
#
loop_
_entity.id
_entity.type
_entity.pdbx_description
1 polymer ?
#
loop_
_entity_poly.entity_id
_entity_poly.type
_entity_poly.pdbx_seq_one_letter_code
_entity_poly.pdbx_strand_id
1 'polypeptide(L)'
;FFTGTHLNDITIFAPIFWNGKLAGFSASRAHWLDVGGKDPGGSMDSTNIYQEGFRWPVTRLYENNKPRKEIIEFLRINGRFGYSLIGDMNAQIAAGKTGEKRFQGILDRFGIDLVRSARDEIFRQSEELEREAVRKIKNGTYYADGFLDDDGLGSDPVKVNMKVIVEDEKITIDLDGSADQTQGPVNCGFAQTIS
;
A
#
# COMPACT_ATOMS: atom_id res chain seq x y z
N PHE A 1 -3.02 11.35 5.36
CA PHE A 1 -2.97 9.97 4.88
C PHE A 1 -2.06 9.90 3.70
N PHE A 2 -0.95 9.19 3.82
CA PHE A 2 0.03 9.14 2.75
C PHE A 2 -0.13 7.88 1.90
N THR A 3 -0.58 6.77 2.49
CA THR A 3 -0.72 5.49 1.77
C THR A 3 -1.55 4.52 2.61
N GLY A 4 -2.16 3.56 1.96
CA GLY A 4 -2.88 2.46 2.59
C GLY A 4 -4.40 2.55 2.42
N THR A 5 -5.03 1.40 2.45
CA THR A 5 -6.49 1.27 2.38
C THR A 5 -7.12 1.39 3.76
N HIS A 6 -6.46 0.85 4.79
CA HIS A 6 -6.90 0.89 6.17
C HIS A 6 -5.69 1.04 7.11
N LEU A 7 -5.94 1.39 8.38
CA LEU A 7 -4.88 1.72 9.33
C LEU A 7 -3.98 0.54 9.69
N ASN A 8 -4.45 -0.68 9.51
CA ASN A 8 -3.69 -1.91 9.71
C ASN A 8 -2.52 -2.08 8.73
N ASP A 9 -2.56 -1.40 7.57
CA ASP A 9 -1.55 -1.50 6.52
C ASP A 9 -0.30 -0.70 6.87
N ILE A 10 0.52 -1.25 7.76
CA ILE A 10 1.74 -0.61 8.21
C ILE A 10 2.86 -0.82 7.20
N THR A 11 3.41 0.30 6.71
CA THR A 11 4.59 0.28 5.85
C THR A 11 5.82 0.71 6.64
N ILE A 12 6.82 -0.16 6.68
CA ILE A 12 8.15 0.14 7.24
C ILE A 12 9.12 0.27 6.07
N PHE A 13 9.87 1.36 6.04
CA PHE A 13 10.89 1.59 5.03
C PHE A 13 12.20 2.06 5.66
N ALA A 14 13.31 1.70 5.03
CA ALA A 14 14.64 2.10 5.44
C ALA A 14 15.47 2.56 4.23
N PRO A 15 16.25 3.64 4.36
CA PRO A 15 17.15 4.08 3.31
C PRO A 15 18.30 3.08 3.12
N ILE A 16 18.64 2.82 1.88
CA ILE A 16 19.80 1.99 1.50
C ILE A 16 20.90 2.93 1.02
N PHE A 17 22.02 2.91 1.72
CA PHE A 17 23.21 3.66 1.34
C PHE A 17 24.25 2.76 0.68
N TRP A 18 24.91 3.30 -0.34
CA TRP A 18 26.03 2.67 -1.01
C TRP A 18 27.10 3.72 -1.30
N ASN A 19 28.34 3.44 -0.88
CA ASN A 19 29.46 4.39 -0.96
C ASN A 19 29.14 5.77 -0.36
N GLY A 20 28.43 5.79 0.77
CA GLY A 20 28.02 7.01 1.47
C GLY A 20 26.92 7.83 0.81
N LYS A 21 26.34 7.37 -0.29
CA LYS A 21 25.23 8.03 -1.00
C LYS A 21 23.96 7.21 -0.92
N LEU A 22 22.80 7.88 -0.87
CA LEU A 22 21.51 7.23 -0.92
C LEU A 22 21.32 6.55 -2.28
N ALA A 23 21.16 5.23 -2.28
CA ALA A 23 20.98 4.42 -3.47
C ALA A 23 19.51 4.02 -3.70
N GLY A 24 18.71 3.92 -2.63
CA GLY A 24 17.30 3.53 -2.69
C GLY A 24 16.69 3.33 -1.31
N PHE A 25 15.57 2.64 -1.27
CA PHE A 25 14.88 2.29 -0.04
C PHE A 25 14.47 0.81 -0.09
N SER A 26 14.54 0.14 1.04
CA SER A 26 13.77 -1.09 1.24
C SER A 26 12.44 -0.73 1.88
N ALA A 27 11.36 -1.32 1.42
CA ALA A 27 10.04 -1.12 1.97
C ALA A 27 9.34 -2.47 2.16
N SER A 28 8.65 -2.62 3.29
CA SER A 28 7.82 -3.77 3.60
C SER A 28 6.49 -3.28 4.12
N ARG A 29 5.41 -3.70 3.49
CA ARG A 29 4.03 -3.45 3.93
C ARG A 29 3.42 -4.74 4.43
N ALA A 30 2.76 -4.67 5.58
CA ALA A 30 2.03 -5.78 6.14
C ALA A 30 0.77 -5.28 6.82
N HIS A 31 -0.29 -6.08 6.73
CA HIS A 31 -1.52 -5.86 7.46
C HIS A 31 -1.33 -6.38 8.89
N TRP A 32 -1.26 -5.46 9.87
CA TRP A 32 -1.15 -5.82 11.27
C TRP A 32 -2.51 -6.20 11.84
N LEU A 33 -2.52 -7.23 12.66
CA LEU A 33 -3.75 -7.79 13.22
C LEU A 33 -4.54 -6.78 14.07
N ASP A 34 -3.86 -5.94 14.84
CA ASP A 34 -4.52 -5.02 15.78
C ASP A 34 -3.73 -3.72 15.91
N VAL A 35 -4.32 -2.64 15.51
CA VAL A 35 -3.74 -1.29 15.62
C VAL A 35 -4.56 -0.41 16.58
N GLY A 36 -5.18 -1.01 17.59
CA GLY A 36 -5.91 -0.29 18.62
C GLY A 36 -7.29 0.21 18.20
N GLY A 37 -7.85 -0.33 17.13
CA GLY A 37 -9.23 -0.06 16.73
C GLY A 37 -10.27 -0.71 17.64
N LYS A 38 -11.55 -0.50 17.36
CA LYS A 38 -12.63 -1.13 18.13
C LYS A 38 -12.59 -2.66 18.01
N ASP A 39 -12.21 -3.18 16.85
CA ASP A 39 -12.05 -4.61 16.57
C ASP A 39 -10.65 -4.93 16.06
N PRO A 40 -10.08 -6.10 16.39
CA PRO A 40 -8.88 -6.59 15.73
C PRO A 40 -9.13 -6.94 14.27
N GLY A 41 -8.14 -6.74 13.41
CA GLY A 41 -8.23 -7.10 11.99
C GLY A 41 -8.94 -6.09 11.10
N GLY A 42 -9.46 -5.03 11.67
CA GLY A 42 -10.30 -4.04 10.99
C GLY A 42 -11.79 -4.29 11.22
N SER A 43 -12.56 -3.23 11.17
CA SER A 43 -14.00 -3.26 11.44
C SER A 43 -14.77 -2.98 10.16
N MET A 44 -15.78 -3.82 9.88
CA MET A 44 -16.68 -3.66 8.73
C MET A 44 -17.87 -2.75 9.01
N ASP A 45 -17.97 -2.19 10.22
CA ASP A 45 -19.04 -1.31 10.68
C ASP A 45 -18.51 -0.02 11.33
N SER A 46 -17.29 0.40 10.97
CA SER A 46 -16.73 1.68 11.39
C SER A 46 -17.42 2.84 10.67
N THR A 47 -17.80 3.87 11.44
CA THR A 47 -18.40 5.10 10.93
C THR A 47 -17.42 6.27 10.86
N ASN A 48 -16.24 6.10 11.48
CA ASN A 48 -15.17 7.08 11.43
C ASN A 48 -13.82 6.41 11.68
N ILE A 49 -12.76 7.05 11.21
CA ILE A 49 -11.40 6.53 11.25
C ILE A 49 -10.85 6.32 12.69
N TYR A 50 -11.38 6.98 13.68
CA TYR A 50 -10.93 6.81 15.08
C TYR A 50 -11.35 5.47 15.66
N GLN A 51 -12.34 4.81 15.07
CA GLN A 51 -12.75 3.45 15.43
C GLN A 51 -11.83 2.37 14.81
N GLU A 52 -11.06 2.73 13.78
CA GLU A 52 -10.21 1.77 13.06
C GLU A 52 -8.84 1.58 13.69
N GLY A 53 -8.41 2.49 14.56
CA GLY A 53 -7.14 2.38 15.26
C GLY A 53 -6.36 3.69 15.37
N PHE A 54 -5.13 3.59 15.85
CA PHE A 54 -4.25 4.74 15.95
C PHE A 54 -3.74 5.19 14.57
N ARG A 55 -3.83 6.48 14.32
CA ARG A 55 -3.28 7.11 13.11
C ARG A 55 -1.83 7.46 13.35
N TRP A 56 -0.94 6.81 12.64
CA TRP A 56 0.47 7.04 12.80
C TRP A 56 1.02 8.00 11.73
N PRO A 57 1.67 9.11 12.12
CA PRO A 57 2.45 9.90 11.19
C PRO A 57 3.73 9.15 10.81
N VAL A 58 4.41 9.61 9.76
CA VAL A 58 5.74 9.09 9.44
C VAL A 58 6.64 9.25 10.67
N THR A 59 7.04 8.13 11.23
CA THR A 59 7.73 8.07 12.52
C THR A 59 9.02 7.27 12.40
N ARG A 60 10.10 7.81 12.95
CA ARG A 60 11.38 7.13 12.96
C ARG A 60 11.37 6.02 14.02
N LEU A 61 11.46 4.75 13.59
CA LEU A 61 11.51 3.58 14.47
C LEU A 61 12.89 3.34 15.07
N TYR A 62 13.94 3.65 14.32
CA TYR A 62 15.33 3.50 14.71
C TYR A 62 16.09 4.81 14.56
N GLU A 63 17.00 5.05 15.47
CA GLU A 63 17.95 6.16 15.42
C GLU A 63 19.34 5.64 15.77
N ASN A 64 20.33 5.92 14.91
CA ASN A 64 21.69 5.39 15.06
C ASN A 64 21.73 3.88 15.31
N ASN A 65 20.97 3.11 14.55
CA ASN A 65 20.80 1.66 14.68
C ASN A 65 20.21 1.17 16.02
N LYS A 66 19.70 2.06 16.84
CA LYS A 66 19.04 1.71 18.10
C LYS A 66 17.51 1.90 17.95
N PRO A 67 16.71 0.92 18.42
CA PRO A 67 15.27 1.07 18.40
C PRO A 67 14.84 2.17 19.38
N ARG A 68 13.86 2.95 18.99
CA ARG A 68 13.22 3.94 19.86
C ARG A 68 12.25 3.22 20.81
N LYS A 69 12.66 3.09 22.06
CA LYS A 69 11.93 2.31 23.06
C LYS A 69 10.51 2.82 23.30
N GLU A 70 10.32 4.14 23.25
CA GLU A 70 9.02 4.77 23.43
C GLU A 70 8.02 4.38 22.33
N ILE A 71 8.49 4.12 21.11
CA ILE A 71 7.65 3.65 20.01
C ILE A 71 7.27 2.19 20.21
N ILE A 72 8.23 1.37 20.61
CA ILE A 72 7.96 -0.05 20.93
C ILE A 72 6.96 -0.16 22.06
N GLU A 73 7.12 0.62 23.11
CA GLU A 73 6.21 0.62 24.24
C GLU A 73 4.82 1.12 23.86
N PHE A 74 4.75 2.19 23.04
CA PHE A 74 3.48 2.66 22.50
C PHE A 74 2.71 1.54 21.79
N LEU A 75 3.37 0.80 20.90
CA LEU A 75 2.76 -0.33 20.20
C LEU A 75 2.31 -1.43 21.15
N ARG A 76 3.16 -1.76 22.11
CA ARG A 76 2.91 -2.83 23.07
C ARG A 76 1.66 -2.60 23.92
N ILE A 77 1.42 -1.35 24.33
CA ILE A 77 0.30 -1.01 25.25
C ILE A 77 -0.99 -0.62 24.52
N ASN A 78 -0.92 -0.24 23.25
CA ASN A 78 -2.10 0.20 22.49
C ASN A 78 -2.74 -0.89 21.64
N GLY A 79 -2.04 -2.01 21.41
CA GLY A 79 -2.61 -3.18 20.77
C GLY A 79 -2.98 -4.25 21.80
N ARG A 80 -4.10 -4.97 21.61
CA ARG A 80 -4.50 -6.10 22.47
C ARG A 80 -3.48 -7.22 22.43
N PHE A 81 -2.83 -7.39 21.29
CA PHE A 81 -1.82 -8.41 21.01
C PHE A 81 -0.42 -7.79 20.92
N GLY A 82 -0.04 -6.95 21.87
CA GLY A 82 1.18 -6.13 21.81
C GLY A 82 2.46 -6.91 21.48
N TYR A 83 2.62 -8.15 21.96
CA TYR A 83 3.78 -9.00 21.61
C TYR A 83 3.74 -9.45 20.15
N SER A 84 2.57 -9.77 19.58
CA SER A 84 2.42 -10.10 18.16
C SER A 84 2.73 -8.91 17.29
N LEU A 85 2.24 -7.71 17.63
CA LEU A 85 2.57 -6.47 16.93
C LEU A 85 4.08 -6.21 16.86
N ILE A 86 4.78 -6.40 17.97
CA ILE A 86 6.24 -6.28 18.01
C ILE A 86 6.89 -7.38 17.15
N GLY A 87 6.32 -8.57 17.12
CA GLY A 87 6.75 -9.66 16.24
C GLY A 87 6.64 -9.28 14.76
N ASP A 88 5.50 -8.77 14.33
CA ASP A 88 5.23 -8.31 12.96
C ASP A 88 6.17 -7.16 12.57
N MET A 89 6.32 -6.17 13.44
CA MET A 89 7.28 -5.08 13.24
C MET A 89 8.71 -5.60 13.04
N ASN A 90 9.16 -6.52 13.90
CA ASN A 90 10.50 -7.10 13.79
C ASN A 90 10.68 -7.91 12.51
N ALA A 91 9.65 -8.65 12.07
CA ALA A 91 9.67 -9.39 10.82
C ALA A 91 9.83 -8.44 9.60
N GLN A 92 9.08 -7.34 9.57
CA GLN A 92 9.22 -6.33 8.52
C GLN A 92 10.59 -5.66 8.52
N ILE A 93 11.15 -5.35 9.71
CA ILE A 93 12.50 -4.79 9.85
C ILE A 93 13.54 -5.79 9.35
N ALA A 94 13.41 -7.08 9.68
CA ALA A 94 14.30 -8.12 9.20
C ALA A 94 14.23 -8.29 7.67
N ALA A 95 13.04 -8.23 7.11
CA ALA A 95 12.83 -8.22 5.66
C ALA A 95 13.51 -7.02 5.00
N GLY A 96 13.34 -5.82 5.57
CA GLY A 96 13.98 -4.59 5.09
C GLY A 96 15.52 -4.69 5.11
N LYS A 97 16.11 -5.18 6.21
CA LYS A 97 17.57 -5.40 6.31
C LYS A 97 18.08 -6.45 5.31
N THR A 98 17.29 -7.49 5.06
CA THR A 98 17.63 -8.49 4.04
C THR A 98 17.62 -7.88 2.64
N GLY A 99 16.62 -7.06 2.34
CA GLY A 99 16.52 -6.30 1.09
C GLY A 99 17.70 -5.36 0.90
N GLU A 100 18.04 -4.58 1.93
CA GLU A 100 19.21 -3.69 1.94
C GLU A 100 20.50 -4.45 1.58
N LYS A 101 20.78 -5.54 2.32
CA LYS A 101 22.00 -6.35 2.09
C LYS A 101 22.06 -6.92 0.68
N ARG A 102 20.95 -7.44 0.18
CA ARG A 102 20.89 -8.01 -1.17
C ARG A 102 21.06 -6.94 -2.25
N PHE A 103 20.43 -5.80 -2.07
CA PHE A 103 20.56 -4.69 -3.02
C PHE A 103 21.98 -4.12 -3.03
N GLN A 104 22.61 -3.95 -1.87
CA GLN A 104 24.04 -3.58 -1.79
C GLN A 104 24.92 -4.57 -2.53
N GLY A 105 24.69 -5.89 -2.38
CA GLY A 105 25.41 -6.90 -3.14
C GLY A 105 25.24 -6.81 -4.67
N ILE A 106 24.08 -6.39 -5.14
CA ILE A 106 23.86 -6.08 -6.57
C ILE A 106 24.67 -4.85 -6.98
N LEU A 107 24.64 -3.80 -6.16
CA LEU A 107 25.40 -2.56 -6.42
C LEU A 107 26.93 -2.80 -6.41
N ASP A 108 27.42 -3.65 -5.51
CA ASP A 108 28.83 -4.03 -5.44
C ASP A 108 29.28 -4.80 -6.70
N ARG A 109 28.40 -5.64 -7.24
CA ARG A 109 28.67 -6.43 -8.42
C ARG A 109 28.60 -5.66 -9.73
N PHE A 110 27.62 -4.77 -9.86
CA PHE A 110 27.27 -4.16 -11.14
C PHE A 110 27.45 -2.63 -11.18
N GLY A 111 27.60 -1.98 -10.03
CA GLY A 111 27.64 -0.52 -9.92
C GLY A 111 26.27 0.13 -10.07
N ILE A 112 26.17 1.36 -9.56
CA ILE A 112 24.90 2.09 -9.49
C ILE A 112 24.35 2.46 -10.87
N ASP A 113 25.23 2.79 -11.82
CA ASP A 113 24.81 3.27 -13.15
C ASP A 113 24.19 2.15 -13.98
N LEU A 114 24.80 0.94 -13.94
CA LEU A 114 24.21 -0.21 -14.63
C LEU A 114 22.89 -0.64 -13.98
N VAL A 115 22.81 -0.60 -12.65
CA VAL A 115 21.56 -0.93 -11.93
C VAL A 115 20.44 0.05 -12.29
N ARG A 116 20.76 1.34 -12.41
CA ARG A 116 19.78 2.36 -12.86
C ARG A 116 19.34 2.12 -14.29
N SER A 117 20.28 1.88 -15.21
CA SER A 117 19.96 1.58 -16.61
C SER A 117 19.10 0.31 -16.74
N ALA A 118 19.39 -0.73 -15.96
CA ALA A 118 18.59 -1.95 -15.93
C ALA A 118 17.17 -1.70 -15.39
N ARG A 119 17.02 -0.87 -14.36
CA ARG A 119 15.71 -0.46 -13.87
C ARG A 119 14.90 0.27 -14.95
N ASP A 120 15.52 1.22 -15.63
CA ASP A 120 14.86 2.03 -16.65
C ASP A 120 14.44 1.14 -17.84
N GLU A 121 15.26 0.15 -18.18
CA GLU A 121 14.94 -0.83 -19.23
C GLU A 121 13.78 -1.77 -18.79
N ILE A 122 13.73 -2.19 -17.52
CA ILE A 122 12.61 -2.96 -16.98
C ILE A 122 11.30 -2.17 -17.09
N PHE A 123 11.31 -0.89 -16.74
CA PHE A 123 10.13 -0.04 -16.88
C PHE A 123 9.69 0.11 -18.33
N ARG A 124 10.63 0.34 -19.23
CA ARG A 124 10.35 0.44 -20.68
C ARG A 124 9.74 -0.85 -21.22
N GLN A 125 10.30 -2.01 -20.87
CA GLN A 125 9.77 -3.31 -21.29
C GLN A 125 8.38 -3.59 -20.72
N SER A 126 8.16 -3.26 -19.45
CA SER A 126 6.86 -3.43 -18.80
C SER A 126 5.80 -2.55 -19.45
N GLU A 127 6.12 -1.29 -19.73
CA GLU A 127 5.22 -0.38 -20.42
C GLU A 127 4.86 -0.90 -21.83
N GLU A 128 5.83 -1.39 -22.60
CA GLU A 128 5.58 -1.93 -23.94
C GLU A 128 4.69 -3.18 -23.88
N LEU A 129 4.93 -4.09 -22.92
CA LEU A 129 4.10 -5.27 -22.74
C LEU A 129 2.64 -4.92 -22.39
N GLU A 130 2.44 -3.92 -21.53
CA GLU A 130 1.10 -3.42 -21.21
C GLU A 130 0.42 -2.81 -22.44
N ARG A 131 1.12 -1.96 -23.18
CA ARG A 131 0.59 -1.37 -24.42
C ARG A 131 0.24 -2.44 -25.45
N GLU A 132 1.09 -3.46 -25.62
CA GLU A 132 0.80 -4.59 -26.51
C GLU A 132 -0.44 -5.39 -26.04
N ALA A 133 -0.65 -5.53 -24.73
CA ALA A 133 -1.84 -6.18 -24.21
C ALA A 133 -3.09 -5.36 -24.52
N VAL A 134 -3.03 -4.04 -24.35
CA VAL A 134 -4.14 -3.13 -24.65
C VAL A 134 -4.49 -3.13 -26.15
N ARG A 135 -3.49 -3.13 -27.04
CA ARG A 135 -3.71 -3.20 -28.51
C ARG A 135 -4.51 -4.43 -28.96
N LYS A 136 -4.54 -5.49 -28.14
CA LYS A 136 -5.34 -6.70 -28.43
C LYS A 136 -6.81 -6.56 -28.08
N ILE A 137 -7.16 -5.55 -27.31
CA ILE A 137 -8.55 -5.24 -26.96
C ILE A 137 -9.13 -4.39 -28.09
N LYS A 138 -10.31 -4.75 -28.54
CA LYS A 138 -10.99 -3.98 -29.61
C LYS A 138 -11.29 -2.56 -29.11
N ASN A 139 -10.97 -1.55 -29.93
CA ASN A 139 -11.33 -0.16 -29.64
C ASN A 139 -12.85 -0.03 -29.44
N GLY A 140 -13.23 0.73 -28.43
CA GLY A 140 -14.63 0.92 -28.09
C GLY A 140 -14.85 1.37 -26.65
N THR A 141 -16.12 1.55 -26.32
CA THR A 141 -16.54 1.88 -24.95
C THR A 141 -17.29 0.70 -24.38
N TYR A 142 -16.87 0.26 -23.21
CA TYR A 142 -17.41 -0.87 -22.49
C TYR A 142 -18.03 -0.38 -21.18
N TYR A 143 -19.15 -0.98 -20.79
CA TYR A 143 -19.87 -0.63 -19.57
C TYR A 143 -20.06 -1.86 -18.71
N ALA A 144 -19.89 -1.69 -17.42
CA ALA A 144 -20.24 -2.68 -16.41
C ALA A 144 -20.71 -1.96 -15.15
N ASP A 145 -21.60 -2.59 -14.42
CA ASP A 145 -21.99 -2.16 -13.10
C ASP A 145 -22.06 -3.38 -12.16
N GLY A 146 -21.91 -3.11 -10.89
CA GLY A 146 -22.01 -4.10 -9.82
C GLY A 146 -22.44 -3.41 -8.53
N PHE A 147 -22.69 -4.22 -7.51
CA PHE A 147 -23.15 -3.72 -6.21
C PHE A 147 -22.37 -4.41 -5.10
N LEU A 148 -22.03 -3.63 -4.08
CA LEU A 148 -21.76 -4.19 -2.75
C LEU A 148 -23.12 -4.36 -2.07
N ASP A 149 -23.28 -5.43 -1.30
CA ASP A 149 -24.58 -5.77 -0.69
C ASP A 149 -25.09 -4.66 0.24
N ASP A 150 -24.20 -4.09 1.03
CA ASP A 150 -24.42 -2.91 1.87
C ASP A 150 -23.08 -2.20 2.21
N ASP A 151 -23.12 -1.19 3.05
CA ASP A 151 -21.94 -0.44 3.52
C ASP A 151 -21.36 -0.94 4.86
N GLY A 152 -21.84 -2.08 5.37
CA GLY A 152 -21.49 -2.62 6.69
C GLY A 152 -22.38 -2.10 7.82
N LEU A 153 -23.29 -1.17 7.54
CA LEU A 153 -24.25 -0.59 8.49
C LEU A 153 -25.71 -0.89 8.12
N GLY A 154 -25.91 -1.72 7.10
CA GLY A 154 -27.25 -2.10 6.62
C GLY A 154 -27.89 -1.06 5.71
N SER A 155 -27.10 -0.36 4.92
CA SER A 155 -27.59 0.52 3.86
C SER A 155 -28.24 -0.26 2.71
N ASP A 156 -28.87 0.44 1.78
CA ASP A 156 -29.19 -0.10 0.46
C ASP A 156 -27.90 -0.51 -0.27
N PRO A 157 -27.98 -1.41 -1.27
CA PRO A 157 -26.82 -1.83 -2.07
C PRO A 157 -26.06 -0.66 -2.66
N VAL A 158 -24.72 -0.66 -2.49
CA VAL A 158 -23.84 0.41 -2.94
C VAL A 158 -23.40 0.13 -4.37
N LYS A 159 -23.86 0.95 -5.31
CA LYS A 159 -23.56 0.80 -6.73
C LYS A 159 -22.12 1.16 -7.04
N VAL A 160 -21.44 0.30 -7.81
CA VAL A 160 -20.17 0.60 -8.48
C VAL A 160 -20.42 0.58 -9.98
N ASN A 161 -20.18 1.69 -10.66
CA ASN A 161 -20.31 1.84 -12.10
C ASN A 161 -18.92 1.98 -12.73
N MET A 162 -18.72 1.37 -13.89
CA MET A 162 -17.46 1.44 -14.61
C MET A 162 -17.71 1.61 -16.11
N LYS A 163 -17.11 2.63 -16.68
CA LYS A 163 -17.01 2.80 -18.13
C LYS A 163 -15.53 2.72 -18.50
N VAL A 164 -15.21 1.82 -19.41
CA VAL A 164 -13.84 1.63 -19.93
C VAL A 164 -13.82 2.02 -21.39
N ILE A 165 -12.97 2.97 -21.74
CA ILE A 165 -12.75 3.43 -23.10
C ILE A 165 -11.39 2.92 -23.56
N VAL A 166 -11.36 2.16 -24.64
CA VAL A 166 -10.15 1.62 -25.26
C VAL A 166 -9.91 2.33 -26.58
N GLU A 167 -8.75 2.97 -26.72
CA GLU A 167 -8.31 3.69 -27.92
C GLU A 167 -6.86 3.27 -28.22
N ASP A 168 -6.69 2.37 -29.18
CA ASP A 168 -5.42 1.79 -29.60
C ASP A 168 -4.63 1.15 -28.43
N GLU A 169 -3.73 1.85 -27.80
CA GLU A 169 -2.91 1.39 -26.68
C GLU A 169 -3.23 2.09 -25.36
N LYS A 170 -4.35 2.83 -25.32
CA LYS A 170 -4.77 3.61 -24.17
C LYS A 170 -6.06 3.07 -23.60
N ILE A 171 -6.11 2.94 -22.28
CA ILE A 171 -7.34 2.67 -21.52
C ILE A 171 -7.65 3.88 -20.65
N THR A 172 -8.90 4.32 -20.72
CA THR A 172 -9.46 5.29 -19.79
C THR A 172 -10.55 4.60 -18.96
N ILE A 173 -10.43 4.66 -17.65
CA ILE A 173 -11.44 4.14 -16.70
C ILE A 173 -12.18 5.33 -16.11
N ASP A 174 -13.49 5.31 -16.23
CA ASP A 174 -14.40 6.33 -15.75
C ASP A 174 -15.39 5.66 -14.78
N LEU A 175 -15.38 6.10 -13.53
CA LEU A 175 -16.22 5.57 -12.45
C LEU A 175 -17.45 6.44 -12.17
N ASP A 176 -17.71 7.44 -13.02
CA ASP A 176 -18.87 8.29 -12.88
C ASP A 176 -20.19 7.50 -12.89
N GLY A 177 -21.12 7.88 -12.03
CA GLY A 177 -22.37 7.14 -11.81
C GLY A 177 -22.26 6.01 -10.79
N SER A 178 -21.11 5.83 -10.14
CA SER A 178 -21.00 5.07 -8.90
C SER A 178 -21.70 5.81 -7.75
N ALA A 179 -22.03 5.09 -6.67
CA ALA A 179 -22.65 5.68 -5.49
C ALA A 179 -21.73 6.73 -4.83
N ASP A 180 -22.33 7.72 -4.20
CA ASP A 180 -21.63 8.67 -3.34
C ASP A 180 -21.01 7.97 -2.13
N GLN A 181 -20.14 8.69 -1.41
CA GLN A 181 -19.53 8.18 -0.19
C GLN A 181 -20.61 7.74 0.81
N THR A 182 -20.46 6.50 1.30
CA THR A 182 -21.32 5.91 2.33
C THR A 182 -20.82 6.24 3.73
N GLN A 183 -21.63 5.98 4.76
CA GLN A 183 -21.22 6.13 6.15
C GLN A 183 -20.33 4.98 6.64
N GLY A 184 -20.49 3.80 6.08
CA GLY A 184 -19.70 2.62 6.40
C GLY A 184 -18.32 2.60 5.75
N PRO A 185 -17.48 1.62 6.08
CA PRO A 185 -16.06 1.61 5.71
C PRO A 185 -15.76 1.05 4.32
N VAL A 186 -16.73 1.03 3.40
CA VAL A 186 -16.56 0.49 2.03
C VAL A 186 -16.09 1.53 1.01
N ASN A 187 -15.77 2.73 1.45
CA ASN A 187 -15.33 3.82 0.59
C ASN A 187 -13.89 3.62 0.11
N CYS A 188 -13.64 3.84 -1.18
CA CYS A 188 -12.31 3.73 -1.77
C CYS A 188 -11.60 5.09 -1.77
N GLY A 189 -10.44 5.15 -1.14
CA GLY A 189 -9.61 6.37 -1.12
C GLY A 189 -8.90 6.60 -2.46
N PHE A 190 -8.56 7.87 -2.76
CA PHE A 190 -7.91 8.27 -4.01
C PHE A 190 -6.65 7.44 -4.32
N ALA A 191 -5.76 7.24 -3.34
CA ALA A 191 -4.54 6.48 -3.54
C ALA A 191 -4.80 5.00 -3.93
N GLN A 192 -5.87 4.41 -3.43
CA GLN A 192 -6.27 3.05 -3.76
C GLN A 192 -6.93 2.96 -5.14
N THR A 193 -7.64 4.01 -5.55
CA THR A 193 -8.30 4.07 -6.85
C THR A 193 -7.30 4.13 -8.00
N ILE A 194 -6.13 4.74 -7.79
CA ILE A 194 -5.09 4.94 -8.82
C ILE A 194 -3.91 3.98 -8.73
N SER A 195 -3.91 3.02 -7.79
CA SER A 195 -2.80 2.08 -7.57
C SER A 195 -2.89 0.79 -8.47
#